data_be9b5c623ed6978465ac4b5298532da9
#
_entry.id   be9b5c623ed6978465ac4b5298532da9
#
_cell.length_a   1.000
_cell.length_b   1.000
_cell.length_c   1.000
_cell.angle_alpha   90.00
_cell.angle_beta   90.00
_cell.angle_gamma   90.00
#
_symmetry.space_group_name_H-M   'P 1'
#
loop_
_entity.id
_entity.type
_entity.pdbx_description
1 polymer ?
#
loop_
_entity_poly.entity_id
_entity_poly.type
_entity_poly.pdbx_seq_one_letter_code
_entity_poly.pdbx_strand_id
1 'polypeptide(L)'
;MNPQVFIGLDVSKQHLDVAVRPHNRHFVTSNDDRGIKQIVKRLAALKPQLIVLEASGGYEFLVTAALAEALLPVALVNPQSVRKFAGATGKLAKTDKIDAQVLAHFAEALRPEPRSLPDQAQQMLKAALQRRLQVVKMIGQEKNRLEKTFIPSVRQDIQAHLIWLSQRLEQLDRDLSDQIRQSPLWRDRDRLLRTIPGIGPIVSRAIIAQLPEIGTLPGKKAAALVGVAPYNRDSGRFRGKRMIRGGRSYLRRMLYMAAVVASRWNPVIRAFYQRLLTAGKPKKLALTACMRKLVLILNAMVKNNQPWNQFITQVP
;
A
#
# COMPACT_ATOMS: atom_id res chain seq x y z
N MET A 1 -13.50 36.44 10.24
CA MET A 1 -13.50 35.03 9.83
C MET A 1 -12.87 34.22 10.94
N ASN A 2 -13.52 33.16 11.45
CA ASN A 2 -12.88 32.30 12.42
C ASN A 2 -11.65 31.64 11.78
N PRO A 3 -10.50 31.58 12.47
CA PRO A 3 -9.30 30.97 11.93
C PRO A 3 -9.54 29.49 11.61
N GLN A 4 -9.09 29.04 10.45
CA GLN A 4 -9.16 27.64 10.06
C GLN A 4 -8.31 26.78 11.01
N VAL A 5 -8.89 25.72 11.56
CA VAL A 5 -8.22 24.84 12.52
C VAL A 5 -7.65 23.63 11.81
N PHE A 6 -6.36 23.36 12.01
CA PHE A 6 -5.64 22.20 11.49
C PHE A 6 -5.08 21.40 12.66
N ILE A 7 -5.22 20.09 12.60
CA ILE A 7 -4.84 19.19 13.68
C ILE A 7 -3.84 18.17 13.18
N GLY A 8 -2.76 17.99 13.95
CA GLY A 8 -1.83 16.89 13.80
C GLY A 8 -2.00 15.92 14.96
N LEU A 9 -2.10 14.65 14.63
CA LEU A 9 -2.26 13.58 15.60
C LEU A 9 -1.15 12.54 15.40
N ASP A 10 -0.20 12.52 16.33
CA ASP A 10 0.79 11.46 16.41
C ASP A 10 0.27 10.32 17.27
N VAL A 11 0.44 9.08 16.80
CA VAL A 11 -0.18 7.89 17.38
C VAL A 11 0.88 6.88 17.79
N SER A 12 0.97 6.63 19.08
CA SER A 12 1.75 5.57 19.66
C SER A 12 0.87 4.42 20.17
N LYS A 13 1.49 3.36 20.67
CA LYS A 13 0.76 2.22 21.25
C LYS A 13 -0.13 2.64 22.42
N GLN A 14 0.32 3.57 23.26
CA GLN A 14 -0.35 3.93 24.51
C GLN A 14 -0.94 5.34 24.50
N HIS A 15 -0.44 6.23 23.66
CA HIS A 15 -0.79 7.66 23.69
C HIS A 15 -1.15 8.20 22.30
N LEU A 16 -1.99 9.20 22.33
CA LEU A 16 -2.38 10.05 21.22
C LEU A 16 -1.92 11.47 21.52
N ASP A 17 -0.91 11.94 20.83
CA ASP A 17 -0.39 13.32 20.94
C ASP A 17 -1.05 14.21 19.91
N VAL A 18 -1.71 15.27 20.36
CA VAL A 18 -2.52 16.18 19.56
C VAL A 18 -1.93 17.58 19.56
N ALA A 19 -1.67 18.11 18.38
CA ALA A 19 -1.33 19.51 18.20
C ALA A 19 -2.38 20.22 17.35
N VAL A 20 -2.73 21.46 17.75
CA VAL A 20 -3.78 22.28 17.12
C VAL A 20 -3.18 23.59 16.63
N ARG A 21 -3.33 23.89 15.35
CA ARG A 21 -2.96 25.20 14.75
C ARG A 21 -4.22 25.97 14.34
N PRO A 22 -4.21 27.30 14.38
CA PRO A 22 -3.08 28.18 14.71
C PRO A 22 -2.84 28.40 16.22
N HIS A 23 -3.66 27.79 17.08
CA HIS A 23 -3.68 28.11 18.53
C HIS A 23 -2.49 27.56 19.32
N ASN A 24 -1.54 26.84 18.69
CA ASN A 24 -0.37 26.21 19.34
C ASN A 24 -0.71 25.38 20.59
N ARG A 25 -1.91 24.82 20.66
CA ARG A 25 -2.33 23.95 21.76
C ARG A 25 -1.78 22.54 21.52
N HIS A 26 -1.32 21.92 22.60
CA HIS A 26 -0.91 20.52 22.63
C HIS A 26 -1.57 19.83 23.82
N PHE A 27 -2.02 18.59 23.62
CA PHE A 27 -2.50 17.74 24.69
C PHE A 27 -2.32 16.27 24.33
N VAL A 28 -2.33 15.41 25.34
CA VAL A 28 -2.15 13.97 25.21
C VAL A 28 -3.37 13.27 25.78
N THR A 29 -3.76 12.15 25.20
CA THR A 29 -4.76 11.23 25.75
C THR A 29 -4.31 9.78 25.52
N SER A 30 -4.94 8.83 26.20
CA SER A 30 -4.66 7.40 25.99
C SER A 30 -5.16 6.89 24.64
N ASN A 31 -4.44 5.92 24.05
CA ASN A 31 -4.88 5.23 22.85
C ASN A 31 -5.70 3.98 23.21
N ASP A 32 -6.80 4.19 23.91
CA ASP A 32 -7.79 3.19 24.29
C ASP A 32 -9.20 3.72 23.98
N ASP A 33 -10.24 2.91 24.18
CA ASP A 33 -11.62 3.26 23.87
C ASP A 33 -12.08 4.54 24.58
N ARG A 34 -11.63 4.78 25.81
CA ARG A 34 -11.98 5.96 26.58
C ARG A 34 -11.30 7.21 26.02
N GLY A 35 -10.00 7.14 25.78
CA GLY A 35 -9.23 8.25 25.22
C GLY A 35 -9.67 8.59 23.80
N ILE A 36 -9.98 7.59 22.98
CA ILE A 36 -10.51 7.79 21.63
C ILE A 36 -11.86 8.50 21.66
N LYS A 37 -12.79 8.10 22.54
CA LYS A 37 -14.08 8.80 22.70
C LYS A 37 -13.90 10.26 23.14
N GLN A 38 -12.96 10.50 24.07
CA GLN A 38 -12.66 11.86 24.54
C GLN A 38 -12.07 12.73 23.43
N ILE A 39 -11.12 12.20 22.66
CA ILE A 39 -10.48 12.95 21.58
C ILE A 39 -11.48 13.28 20.47
N VAL A 40 -12.34 12.34 20.05
CA VAL A 40 -13.38 12.59 19.04
C VAL A 40 -14.28 13.74 19.47
N LYS A 41 -14.81 13.71 20.70
CA LYS A 41 -15.66 14.80 21.24
C LYS A 41 -14.94 16.13 21.25
N ARG A 42 -13.67 16.15 21.70
CA ARG A 42 -12.86 17.37 21.80
C ARG A 42 -12.52 17.95 20.43
N LEU A 43 -12.17 17.10 19.47
CA LEU A 43 -11.83 17.52 18.11
C LEU A 43 -13.08 17.99 17.33
N ALA A 44 -14.22 17.32 17.49
CA ALA A 44 -15.48 17.75 16.88
C ALA A 44 -15.89 19.17 17.32
N ALA A 45 -15.69 19.51 18.60
CA ALA A 45 -15.98 20.85 19.13
C ALA A 45 -15.09 21.94 18.49
N LEU A 46 -13.89 21.59 18.03
CA LEU A 46 -12.98 22.53 17.35
C LEU A 46 -13.34 22.78 15.89
N LYS A 47 -14.24 22.00 15.29
CA LYS A 47 -14.64 22.07 13.88
C LYS A 47 -13.44 22.15 12.93
N PRO A 48 -12.52 21.17 12.96
CA PRO A 48 -11.29 21.23 12.20
C PRO A 48 -11.54 21.22 10.69
N GLN A 49 -10.74 21.99 9.97
CA GLN A 49 -10.68 21.94 8.50
C GLN A 49 -10.02 20.64 8.03
N LEU A 50 -9.05 20.14 8.79
CA LEU A 50 -8.35 18.90 8.47
C LEU A 50 -7.63 18.34 9.71
N ILE A 51 -7.69 17.01 9.86
CA ILE A 51 -6.94 16.24 10.83
C ILE A 51 -5.95 15.36 10.06
N VAL A 52 -4.66 15.46 10.35
CA VAL A 52 -3.63 14.65 9.71
C VAL A 52 -2.98 13.70 10.71
N LEU A 53 -2.92 12.42 10.34
CA LEU A 53 -2.20 11.38 11.06
C LEU A 53 -1.17 10.74 10.13
N GLU A 54 -0.08 10.21 10.69
CA GLU A 54 0.79 9.32 9.94
C GLU A 54 0.49 7.84 10.21
N ALA A 55 0.81 6.98 9.23
CA ALA A 55 0.67 5.53 9.39
C ALA A 55 1.72 5.01 10.38
N SER A 56 1.29 4.57 11.57
CA SER A 56 2.13 4.12 12.70
C SER A 56 2.10 2.60 12.92
N GLY A 57 1.96 1.82 11.82
CA GLY A 57 2.02 0.36 11.88
C GLY A 57 0.75 -0.33 12.35
N GLY A 58 -0.38 0.39 12.40
CA GLY A 58 -1.70 -0.14 12.75
C GLY A 58 -2.30 0.45 14.03
N TYR A 59 -1.49 1.12 14.87
CA TYR A 59 -1.99 1.77 16.09
C TYR A 59 -2.94 2.94 15.81
N GLU A 60 -2.80 3.56 14.64
CA GLU A 60 -3.64 4.65 14.15
C GLU A 60 -5.06 4.20 13.78
N PHE A 61 -5.29 2.90 13.66
CA PHE A 61 -6.51 2.38 13.07
C PHE A 61 -7.79 2.78 13.83
N LEU A 62 -7.85 2.47 15.14
CA LEU A 62 -9.06 2.70 15.94
C LEU A 62 -9.44 4.19 16.03
N VAL A 63 -8.46 5.05 16.28
CA VAL A 63 -8.72 6.49 16.36
C VAL A 63 -9.13 7.06 15.01
N THR A 64 -8.51 6.59 13.91
CA THR A 64 -8.86 7.06 12.56
C THR A 64 -10.28 6.64 12.18
N ALA A 65 -10.69 5.40 12.52
CA ALA A 65 -12.04 4.91 12.31
C ALA A 65 -13.07 5.75 13.09
N ALA A 66 -12.83 5.97 14.39
CA ALA A 66 -13.73 6.77 15.24
C ALA A 66 -13.86 8.23 14.78
N LEU A 67 -12.77 8.84 14.31
CA LEU A 67 -12.81 10.19 13.73
C LEU A 67 -13.62 10.24 12.42
N ALA A 68 -13.49 9.21 11.57
CA ALA A 68 -14.24 9.12 10.32
C ALA A 68 -15.73 8.84 10.56
N GLU A 69 -16.10 7.98 11.53
CA GLU A 69 -17.49 7.76 11.96
C GLU A 69 -18.14 9.05 12.47
N ALA A 70 -17.35 9.91 13.12
CA ALA A 70 -17.79 11.25 13.53
C ALA A 70 -17.81 12.27 12.37
N LEU A 71 -17.64 11.84 11.12
CA LEU A 71 -17.60 12.66 9.90
C LEU A 71 -16.56 13.78 9.94
N LEU A 72 -15.48 13.61 10.69
CA LEU A 72 -14.38 14.57 10.75
C LEU A 72 -13.45 14.39 9.53
N PRO A 73 -12.90 15.49 8.98
CA PRO A 73 -12.04 15.45 7.80
C PRO A 73 -10.64 14.91 8.15
N VAL A 74 -10.42 13.62 7.90
CA VAL A 74 -9.19 12.91 8.28
C VAL A 74 -8.37 12.54 7.05
N ALA A 75 -7.07 12.82 7.08
CA ALA A 75 -6.10 12.38 6.09
C ALA A 75 -4.97 11.57 6.73
N LEU A 76 -4.86 10.31 6.33
CA LEU A 76 -3.72 9.45 6.70
C LEU A 76 -2.59 9.65 5.69
N VAL A 77 -1.41 10.08 6.16
CA VAL A 77 -0.28 10.43 5.30
C VAL A 77 0.90 9.46 5.46
N ASN A 78 1.80 9.50 4.47
CA ASN A 78 3.01 8.67 4.50
C ASN A 78 4.04 9.28 5.47
N PRO A 79 4.57 8.52 6.44
CA PRO A 79 5.60 8.97 7.38
C PRO A 79 6.83 9.60 6.69
N GLN A 80 7.25 9.06 5.55
CA GLN A 80 8.38 9.63 4.81
C GLN A 80 8.11 11.06 4.28
N SER A 81 6.85 11.37 3.95
CA SER A 81 6.48 12.73 3.49
C SER A 81 6.53 13.73 4.64
N VAL A 82 6.00 13.32 5.80
CA VAL A 82 6.04 14.11 7.04
C VAL A 82 7.49 14.37 7.47
N ARG A 83 8.34 13.32 7.46
CA ARG A 83 9.75 13.45 7.83
C ARG A 83 10.53 14.41 6.93
N LYS A 84 10.29 14.38 5.62
CA LYS A 84 10.89 15.33 4.67
C LYS A 84 10.42 16.75 4.91
N PHE A 85 9.14 16.92 5.19
CA PHE A 85 8.55 18.21 5.53
C PHE A 85 9.15 18.78 6.83
N ALA A 86 9.28 17.94 7.88
CA ALA A 86 9.96 18.31 9.11
C ALA A 86 11.39 18.82 8.86
N GLY A 87 12.18 18.10 8.05
CA GLY A 87 13.52 18.54 7.65
C GLY A 87 13.53 19.85 6.87
N ALA A 88 12.59 20.02 5.93
CA ALA A 88 12.46 21.25 5.15
C ALA A 88 12.06 22.48 5.98
N THR A 89 11.35 22.25 7.12
CA THR A 89 10.94 23.33 8.06
C THR A 89 11.88 23.47 9.25
N GLY A 90 13.07 22.83 9.21
CA GLY A 90 14.09 22.95 10.26
C GLY A 90 13.78 22.17 11.55
N LYS A 91 12.75 21.32 11.56
CA LYS A 91 12.39 20.49 12.73
C LYS A 91 13.14 19.15 12.66
N LEU A 92 14.34 19.12 13.22
CA LEU A 92 15.23 17.94 13.21
C LEU A 92 15.05 17.03 14.42
N ALA A 93 14.66 17.61 15.58
CA ALA A 93 14.38 16.84 16.78
C ALA A 93 13.13 15.96 16.61
N LYS A 94 13.13 14.82 17.30
CA LYS A 94 12.03 13.85 17.26
C LYS A 94 11.52 13.60 18.68
N THR A 95 10.29 14.03 18.95
CA THR A 95 9.49 13.68 20.14
C THR A 95 8.03 13.65 19.70
N ASP A 96 7.17 12.88 20.35
CA ASP A 96 5.76 12.75 20.01
C ASP A 96 5.05 14.11 19.92
N LYS A 97 5.38 15.04 20.84
CA LYS A 97 4.91 16.42 20.80
C LYS A 97 5.35 17.19 19.54
N ILE A 98 6.62 17.05 19.15
CA ILE A 98 7.16 17.71 17.94
C ILE A 98 6.55 17.06 16.69
N ASP A 99 6.41 15.75 16.67
CA ASP A 99 5.83 15.01 15.55
C ASP A 99 4.35 15.41 15.36
N ALA A 100 3.55 15.53 16.43
CA ALA A 100 2.20 16.08 16.37
C ALA A 100 2.17 17.53 15.83
N GLN A 101 3.08 18.40 16.27
CA GLN A 101 3.20 19.78 15.77
C GLN A 101 3.58 19.84 14.29
N VAL A 102 4.49 18.97 13.85
CA VAL A 102 4.87 18.82 12.43
C VAL A 102 3.68 18.37 11.60
N LEU A 103 2.89 17.41 12.10
CA LEU A 103 1.67 16.93 11.43
C LEU A 103 0.61 18.04 11.30
N ALA A 104 0.41 18.86 12.34
CA ALA A 104 -0.50 20.01 12.29
C ALA A 104 -0.02 21.07 11.27
N HIS A 105 1.29 21.34 11.22
CA HIS A 105 1.88 22.25 10.22
C HIS A 105 1.78 21.66 8.80
N PHE A 106 1.98 20.36 8.66
CA PHE A 106 1.79 19.65 7.38
C PHE A 106 0.35 19.75 6.89
N ALA A 107 -0.64 19.61 7.81
CA ALA A 107 -2.05 19.76 7.51
C ALA A 107 -2.39 21.15 6.97
N GLU A 108 -1.87 22.20 7.63
CA GLU A 108 -2.09 23.60 7.24
C GLU A 108 -1.45 23.96 5.91
N ALA A 109 -0.17 23.56 5.72
CA ALA A 109 0.63 23.95 4.57
C ALA A 109 0.29 23.18 3.29
N LEU A 110 0.06 21.85 3.36
CA LEU A 110 -0.11 20.97 2.20
C LEU A 110 -1.55 20.54 1.94
N ARG A 111 -2.42 20.66 2.94
CA ARG A 111 -3.85 20.34 2.87
C ARG A 111 -4.15 19.04 2.10
N PRO A 112 -3.58 17.88 2.55
CA PRO A 112 -3.83 16.63 1.87
C PRO A 112 -5.32 16.31 1.87
N GLU A 113 -5.80 15.79 0.73
CA GLU A 113 -7.21 15.40 0.59
C GLU A 113 -7.57 14.32 1.62
N PRO A 114 -8.67 14.48 2.38
CA PRO A 114 -9.22 13.43 3.20
C PRO A 114 -9.51 12.19 2.34
N ARG A 115 -9.13 11.02 2.82
CA ARG A 115 -9.43 9.76 2.12
C ARG A 115 -10.38 8.95 2.96
N SER A 116 -11.40 8.40 2.31
CA SER A 116 -12.22 7.37 2.94
C SER A 116 -11.34 6.24 3.44
N LEU A 117 -11.55 5.83 4.68
CA LEU A 117 -10.86 4.66 5.20
C LEU A 117 -11.31 3.43 4.42
N PRO A 118 -10.40 2.45 4.22
CA PRO A 118 -10.83 1.14 3.75
C PRO A 118 -11.89 0.58 4.70
N ASP A 119 -12.94 0.00 4.16
CA ASP A 119 -13.94 -0.69 4.96
C ASP A 119 -13.33 -1.87 5.74
N GLN A 120 -14.05 -2.40 6.72
CA GLN A 120 -13.58 -3.49 7.56
C GLN A 120 -13.20 -4.71 6.73
N ALA A 121 -13.99 -5.05 5.70
CA ALA A 121 -13.72 -6.19 4.84
C ALA A 121 -12.41 -6.02 4.04
N GLN A 122 -12.16 -4.82 3.51
CA GLN A 122 -10.90 -4.47 2.83
C GLN A 122 -9.69 -4.61 3.76
N GLN A 123 -9.84 -4.22 5.01
CA GLN A 123 -8.79 -4.30 6.01
C GLN A 123 -8.50 -5.75 6.41
N MET A 124 -9.55 -6.57 6.61
CA MET A 124 -9.42 -8.00 6.87
C MET A 124 -8.71 -8.70 5.71
N LEU A 125 -9.08 -8.40 4.47
CA LEU A 125 -8.41 -8.94 3.29
C LEU A 125 -6.92 -8.55 3.23
N LYS A 126 -6.60 -7.29 3.54
CA LYS A 126 -5.21 -6.80 3.60
C LYS A 126 -4.41 -7.48 4.71
N ALA A 127 -4.99 -7.66 5.89
CA ALA A 127 -4.35 -8.34 7.01
C ALA A 127 -4.10 -9.83 6.71
N ALA A 128 -5.07 -10.53 6.12
CA ALA A 128 -4.93 -11.93 5.71
C ALA A 128 -3.83 -12.11 4.65
N LEU A 129 -3.74 -11.23 3.66
CA LEU A 129 -2.65 -11.22 2.68
C LEU A 129 -1.29 -10.94 3.30
N GLN A 130 -1.21 -10.05 4.27
CA GLN A 130 0.02 -9.77 5.01
C GLN A 130 0.45 -11.00 5.83
N ARG A 131 -0.50 -11.68 6.49
CA ARG A 131 -0.22 -12.92 7.21
C ARG A 131 0.27 -14.03 6.30
N ARG A 132 -0.36 -14.18 5.13
CA ARG A 132 0.09 -15.11 4.10
C ARG A 132 1.56 -14.86 3.69
N LEU A 133 1.92 -13.60 3.47
CA LEU A 133 3.30 -13.22 3.13
C LEU A 133 4.30 -13.60 4.23
N GLN A 134 3.92 -13.40 5.50
CA GLN A 134 4.74 -13.80 6.64
C GLN A 134 4.98 -15.31 6.65
N VAL A 135 3.94 -16.12 6.44
CA VAL A 135 4.05 -17.59 6.40
C VAL A 135 4.95 -18.02 5.23
N VAL A 136 4.79 -17.46 4.04
CA VAL A 136 5.68 -17.75 2.89
C VAL A 136 7.14 -17.41 3.21
N LYS A 137 7.39 -16.28 3.90
CA LYS A 137 8.74 -15.91 4.34
C LYS A 137 9.31 -16.90 5.36
N MET A 138 8.50 -17.36 6.31
CA MET A 138 8.89 -18.36 7.31
C MET A 138 9.25 -19.70 6.64
N ILE A 139 8.44 -20.16 5.68
CA ILE A 139 8.74 -21.36 4.88
C ILE A 139 10.10 -21.21 4.18
N GLY A 140 10.38 -20.07 3.57
CA GLY A 140 11.67 -19.82 2.93
C GLY A 140 12.84 -19.85 3.92
N GLN A 141 12.65 -19.31 5.11
CA GLN A 141 13.68 -19.33 6.17
C GLN A 141 13.95 -20.75 6.67
N GLU A 142 12.88 -21.54 6.90
CA GLU A 142 13.03 -22.93 7.35
C GLU A 142 13.68 -23.81 6.28
N LYS A 143 13.35 -23.65 5.00
CA LYS A 143 14.03 -24.36 3.91
C LYS A 143 15.53 -24.08 3.90
N ASN A 144 15.93 -22.80 4.03
CA ASN A 144 17.34 -22.43 4.10
C ASN A 144 18.05 -23.00 5.34
N ARG A 145 17.35 -23.13 6.47
CA ARG A 145 17.89 -23.78 7.67
C ARG A 145 18.08 -25.28 7.46
N LEU A 146 17.08 -25.94 6.86
CA LEU A 146 17.10 -27.37 6.55
C LEU A 146 18.30 -27.75 5.67
N GLU A 147 18.63 -26.91 4.67
CA GLU A 147 19.79 -27.13 3.79
C GLU A 147 21.12 -27.09 4.54
N LYS A 148 21.22 -26.27 5.60
CA LYS A 148 22.46 -26.04 6.37
C LYS A 148 22.60 -26.93 7.59
N THR A 149 21.57 -27.69 7.96
CA THR A 149 21.54 -28.50 9.18
C THR A 149 21.80 -29.96 8.85
N PHE A 150 22.78 -30.58 9.51
CA PHE A 150 23.16 -31.98 9.31
C PHE A 150 22.71 -32.91 10.44
N ILE A 151 22.30 -32.35 11.60
CA ILE A 151 21.88 -33.11 12.79
C ILE A 151 20.48 -33.69 12.55
N PRO A 152 20.28 -35.04 12.60
CA PRO A 152 19.01 -35.66 12.20
C PRO A 152 17.81 -35.19 13.02
N SER A 153 17.94 -35.07 14.36
CA SER A 153 16.83 -34.62 15.22
C SER A 153 16.39 -33.19 14.91
N VAL A 154 17.34 -32.29 14.65
CA VAL A 154 17.04 -30.88 14.27
C VAL A 154 16.40 -30.81 12.87
N ARG A 155 16.87 -31.66 11.93
CA ARG A 155 16.24 -31.76 10.60
C ARG A 155 14.79 -32.21 10.69
N GLN A 156 14.49 -33.19 11.55
CA GLN A 156 13.14 -33.69 11.76
C GLN A 156 12.22 -32.60 12.31
N ASP A 157 12.68 -31.82 13.29
CA ASP A 157 11.94 -30.70 13.86
C ASP A 157 11.63 -29.63 12.80
N ILE A 158 12.63 -29.21 12.01
CA ILE A 158 12.44 -28.25 10.91
C ILE A 158 11.45 -28.79 9.86
N GLN A 159 11.50 -30.07 9.53
CA GLN A 159 10.57 -30.68 8.59
C GLN A 159 9.13 -30.69 9.11
N ALA A 160 8.93 -31.00 10.39
CA ALA A 160 7.61 -30.93 11.04
C ALA A 160 7.05 -29.50 11.00
N HIS A 161 7.88 -28.49 11.29
CA HIS A 161 7.49 -27.09 11.19
C HIS A 161 7.17 -26.67 9.75
N LEU A 162 7.91 -27.13 8.75
CA LEU A 162 7.62 -26.89 7.34
C LEU A 162 6.27 -27.47 6.91
N ILE A 163 5.92 -28.68 7.37
CA ILE A 163 4.62 -29.30 7.12
C ILE A 163 3.51 -28.42 7.69
N TRP A 164 3.62 -28.03 8.96
CA TRP A 164 2.63 -27.16 9.61
C TRP A 164 2.47 -25.81 8.90
N LEU A 165 3.58 -25.15 8.54
CA LEU A 165 3.56 -23.88 7.80
C LEU A 165 2.89 -24.04 6.43
N SER A 166 3.11 -25.16 5.75
CA SER A 166 2.51 -25.43 4.44
C SER A 166 0.99 -25.61 4.55
N GLN A 167 0.52 -26.38 5.53
CA GLN A 167 -0.91 -26.52 5.84
C GLN A 167 -1.56 -25.18 6.18
N ARG A 168 -0.86 -24.37 6.99
CA ARG A 168 -1.35 -23.03 7.34
C ARG A 168 -1.43 -22.11 6.12
N LEU A 169 -0.48 -22.19 5.18
CA LEU A 169 -0.51 -21.44 3.93
C LEU A 169 -1.72 -21.82 3.06
N GLU A 170 -1.99 -23.11 2.95
CA GLU A 170 -3.16 -23.61 2.20
C GLU A 170 -4.48 -23.12 2.83
N GLN A 171 -4.58 -23.14 4.17
CA GLN A 171 -5.76 -22.62 4.85
C GLN A 171 -5.96 -21.12 4.58
N LEU A 172 -4.88 -20.32 4.68
CA LEU A 172 -4.94 -18.89 4.36
C LEU A 172 -5.33 -18.64 2.90
N ASP A 173 -4.90 -19.49 1.97
CA ASP A 173 -5.28 -19.37 0.56
C ASP A 173 -6.76 -19.72 0.32
N ARG A 174 -7.33 -20.68 1.09
CA ARG A 174 -8.78 -20.96 1.10
C ARG A 174 -9.57 -19.78 1.67
N ASP A 175 -9.19 -19.30 2.87
CA ASP A 175 -9.86 -18.18 3.55
C ASP A 175 -9.90 -16.93 2.66
N LEU A 176 -8.78 -16.61 2.01
CA LEU A 176 -8.69 -15.50 1.06
C LEU A 176 -9.60 -15.70 -0.17
N SER A 177 -9.73 -16.95 -0.64
CA SER A 177 -10.63 -17.28 -1.76
C SER A 177 -12.09 -17.05 -1.37
N ASP A 178 -12.46 -17.43 -0.15
CA ASP A 178 -13.82 -17.30 0.36
C ASP A 178 -14.18 -15.84 0.59
N GLN A 179 -13.28 -15.04 1.17
CA GLN A 179 -13.47 -13.59 1.31
C GLN A 179 -13.72 -12.91 -0.05
N ILE A 180 -12.95 -13.26 -1.08
CA ILE A 180 -13.14 -12.72 -2.43
C ILE A 180 -14.50 -13.14 -3.01
N ARG A 181 -14.93 -14.41 -2.80
CA ARG A 181 -16.21 -14.94 -3.32
C ARG A 181 -17.42 -14.30 -2.66
N GLN A 182 -17.33 -13.98 -1.38
CA GLN A 182 -18.42 -13.36 -0.61
C GLN A 182 -18.75 -11.93 -1.04
N SER A 183 -17.78 -11.19 -1.59
CA SER A 183 -17.99 -9.85 -2.13
C SER A 183 -18.25 -9.90 -3.64
N PRO A 184 -19.45 -9.56 -4.14
CA PRO A 184 -19.73 -9.54 -5.58
C PRO A 184 -18.74 -8.65 -6.35
N LEU A 185 -18.42 -7.45 -5.82
CA LEU A 185 -17.48 -6.52 -6.41
C LEU A 185 -16.06 -7.11 -6.53
N TRP A 186 -15.58 -7.79 -5.49
CA TRP A 186 -14.24 -8.40 -5.51
C TRP A 186 -14.19 -9.62 -6.40
N ARG A 187 -15.23 -10.43 -6.40
CA ARG A 187 -15.36 -11.61 -7.26
C ARG A 187 -15.30 -11.23 -8.75
N ASP A 188 -16.05 -10.21 -9.13
CA ASP A 188 -16.09 -9.76 -10.52
C ASP A 188 -14.76 -9.10 -10.94
N ARG A 189 -14.15 -8.32 -10.05
CA ARG A 189 -12.78 -7.81 -10.24
C ARG A 189 -11.74 -8.93 -10.34
N ASP A 190 -11.81 -9.96 -9.48
CA ASP A 190 -10.87 -11.10 -9.54
C ASP A 190 -10.98 -11.83 -10.87
N ARG A 191 -12.21 -12.12 -11.34
CA ARG A 191 -12.43 -12.71 -12.67
C ARG A 191 -11.82 -11.87 -13.76
N LEU A 192 -12.11 -10.56 -13.76
CA LEU A 192 -11.64 -9.64 -14.79
C LEU A 192 -10.10 -9.58 -14.83
N LEU A 193 -9.45 -9.39 -13.69
CA LEU A 193 -8.00 -9.30 -13.59
C LEU A 193 -7.31 -10.59 -14.04
N ARG A 194 -7.87 -11.74 -13.73
CA ARG A 194 -7.32 -13.06 -14.06
C ARG A 194 -7.45 -13.46 -15.53
N THR A 195 -8.19 -12.70 -16.33
CA THR A 195 -8.20 -12.91 -17.78
C THR A 195 -6.86 -12.57 -18.43
N ILE A 196 -5.99 -11.79 -17.77
CA ILE A 196 -4.68 -11.42 -18.29
C ILE A 196 -3.67 -12.57 -18.08
N PRO A 197 -3.03 -13.10 -19.13
CA PRO A 197 -1.93 -14.05 -18.97
C PRO A 197 -0.79 -13.46 -18.13
N GLY A 198 -0.48 -14.12 -17.01
CA GLY A 198 0.50 -13.68 -16.02
C GLY A 198 -0.10 -13.14 -14.73
N ILE A 199 -1.42 -12.94 -14.67
CA ILE A 199 -2.12 -12.52 -13.44
C ILE A 199 -2.83 -13.75 -12.83
N GLY A 200 -2.20 -14.39 -11.87
CA GLY A 200 -2.79 -15.49 -11.10
C GLY A 200 -3.59 -14.99 -9.87
N PRO A 201 -4.22 -15.92 -9.12
CA PRO A 201 -5.08 -15.60 -7.98
C PRO A 201 -4.40 -14.73 -6.93
N ILE A 202 -3.13 -15.00 -6.60
CA ILE A 202 -2.37 -14.26 -5.58
C ILE A 202 -2.15 -12.80 -6.01
N VAL A 203 -1.79 -12.59 -7.29
CA VAL A 203 -1.55 -11.24 -7.82
C VAL A 203 -2.86 -10.46 -7.90
N SER A 204 -3.94 -11.09 -8.37
CA SER A 204 -5.27 -10.47 -8.44
C SER A 204 -5.76 -10.03 -7.06
N ARG A 205 -5.70 -10.90 -6.06
CA ARG A 205 -6.06 -10.57 -4.67
C ARG A 205 -5.19 -9.45 -4.08
N ALA A 206 -3.88 -9.49 -4.37
CA ALA A 206 -2.97 -8.41 -3.96
C ALA A 206 -3.36 -7.06 -4.58
N ILE A 207 -3.79 -7.04 -5.84
CA ILE A 207 -4.29 -5.83 -6.51
C ILE A 207 -5.59 -5.35 -5.83
N ILE A 208 -6.57 -6.23 -5.61
CA ILE A 208 -7.85 -5.89 -4.98
C ILE A 208 -7.64 -5.28 -3.59
N ALA A 209 -6.79 -5.92 -2.77
CA ALA A 209 -6.54 -5.46 -1.39
C ALA A 209 -5.63 -4.24 -1.29
N GLN A 210 -4.64 -4.14 -2.18
CA GLN A 210 -3.58 -3.12 -2.07
C GLN A 210 -3.77 -1.96 -3.05
N LEU A 211 -4.67 -2.04 -4.02
CA LEU A 211 -4.94 -0.99 -5.00
C LEU A 211 -6.47 -0.87 -5.25
N PRO A 212 -7.28 -0.60 -4.21
CA PRO A 212 -8.72 -0.46 -4.37
C PRO A 212 -9.10 0.64 -5.36
N GLU A 213 -8.22 1.62 -5.56
CA GLU A 213 -8.39 2.74 -6.49
C GLU A 213 -8.16 2.36 -7.97
N ILE A 214 -7.85 1.08 -8.26
CA ILE A 214 -7.66 0.63 -9.66
C ILE A 214 -8.95 0.84 -10.46
N GLY A 215 -8.80 1.39 -11.66
CA GLY A 215 -9.93 1.74 -12.54
C GLY A 215 -10.49 3.15 -12.31
N THR A 216 -10.22 3.80 -11.17
CA THR A 216 -10.71 5.16 -10.89
C THR A 216 -9.65 6.23 -11.12
N LEU A 217 -8.37 5.87 -11.05
CA LEU A 217 -7.26 6.81 -11.20
C LEU A 217 -6.75 6.89 -12.64
N PRO A 218 -6.17 8.03 -13.03
CA PRO A 218 -5.35 8.11 -14.23
C PRO A 218 -4.19 7.10 -14.16
N GLY A 219 -3.86 6.44 -15.27
CA GLY A 219 -2.85 5.38 -15.31
C GLY A 219 -1.48 5.81 -14.76
N LYS A 220 -1.05 7.08 -14.98
CA LYS A 220 0.19 7.62 -14.39
C LYS A 220 0.15 7.63 -12.86
N LYS A 221 -0.99 8.00 -12.25
CA LYS A 221 -1.18 7.98 -10.79
C LYS A 221 -1.22 6.55 -10.24
N ALA A 222 -1.89 5.61 -10.92
CA ALA A 222 -1.90 4.20 -10.56
C ALA A 222 -0.48 3.61 -10.58
N ALA A 223 0.31 3.88 -11.62
CA ALA A 223 1.71 3.45 -11.70
C ALA A 223 2.59 4.05 -10.58
N ALA A 224 2.36 5.30 -10.20
CA ALA A 224 3.07 5.95 -9.09
C ALA A 224 2.71 5.33 -7.74
N LEU A 225 1.42 5.02 -7.49
CA LEU A 225 0.98 4.35 -6.26
C LEU A 225 1.59 2.95 -6.10
N VAL A 226 1.74 2.21 -7.19
CA VAL A 226 2.42 0.91 -7.20
C VAL A 226 3.93 1.09 -7.02
N GLY A 227 4.48 2.25 -7.37
CA GLY A 227 5.92 2.53 -7.34
C GLY A 227 6.66 2.01 -8.56
N VAL A 228 6.02 1.99 -9.73
CA VAL A 228 6.61 1.62 -11.04
C VAL A 228 6.64 2.80 -12.03
N ALA A 229 6.29 3.99 -11.59
CA ALA A 229 6.49 5.21 -12.37
C ALA A 229 7.98 5.59 -12.36
N PRO A 230 8.60 5.84 -13.54
CA PRO A 230 9.96 6.35 -13.59
C PRO A 230 9.98 7.84 -13.23
N TYR A 231 10.88 8.22 -12.35
CA TYR A 231 11.13 9.61 -11.99
C TYR A 231 12.38 10.10 -12.70
N ASN A 232 12.29 11.27 -13.29
CA ASN A 232 13.43 11.96 -13.91
C ASN A 232 14.38 12.46 -12.82
N ARG A 233 15.66 12.50 -13.13
CA ARG A 233 16.71 13.09 -12.30
C ARG A 233 17.59 13.94 -13.22
N ASP A 234 16.97 14.91 -13.87
CA ASP A 234 17.61 15.79 -14.82
C ASP A 234 17.89 17.15 -14.15
N SER A 235 19.05 17.75 -14.39
CA SER A 235 19.38 19.08 -13.91
C SER A 235 20.30 19.77 -14.93
N GLY A 236 19.91 20.92 -15.43
CA GLY A 236 20.64 21.63 -16.48
C GLY A 236 20.91 20.75 -17.71
N ARG A 237 22.17 20.58 -18.07
CA ARG A 237 22.59 19.69 -19.18
C ARG A 237 22.70 18.21 -18.77
N PHE A 238 22.65 17.90 -17.47
CA PHE A 238 22.76 16.53 -16.98
C PHE A 238 21.45 15.76 -17.17
N ARG A 239 21.51 14.64 -17.88
CA ARG A 239 20.41 13.68 -18.05
C ARG A 239 20.67 12.44 -17.19
N GLY A 240 20.04 12.41 -16.00
CA GLY A 240 20.21 11.31 -15.06
C GLY A 240 19.45 10.04 -15.45
N LYS A 241 19.85 8.90 -14.85
CA LYS A 241 19.13 7.65 -15.01
C LYS A 241 17.75 7.74 -14.35
N ARG A 242 16.71 7.38 -15.10
CA ARG A 242 15.34 7.29 -14.56
C ARG A 242 15.22 6.08 -13.66
N MET A 243 14.72 6.28 -12.44
CA MET A 243 14.56 5.24 -11.44
C MET A 243 13.14 5.22 -10.91
N ILE A 244 12.65 4.03 -10.58
CA ILE A 244 11.40 3.87 -9.82
C ILE A 244 11.67 4.11 -8.34
N ARG A 245 10.72 4.74 -7.62
CA ARG A 245 10.84 4.95 -6.17
C ARG A 245 9.46 5.04 -5.49
N GLY A 246 9.44 4.77 -4.19
CA GLY A 246 8.22 4.85 -3.39
C GLY A 246 7.18 3.79 -3.72
N GLY A 247 5.93 4.09 -3.47
CA GLY A 247 4.77 3.25 -3.74
C GLY A 247 4.63 2.01 -2.84
N ARG A 248 3.64 1.18 -3.17
CA ARG A 248 3.23 -0.01 -2.40
C ARG A 248 4.18 -1.18 -2.70
N SER A 249 5.23 -1.32 -1.90
CA SER A 249 6.35 -2.27 -2.14
C SER A 249 5.91 -3.73 -2.24
N TYR A 250 4.91 -4.15 -1.46
CA TYR A 250 4.34 -5.49 -1.55
C TYR A 250 3.73 -5.77 -2.93
N LEU A 251 2.84 -4.87 -3.40
CA LEU A 251 2.21 -5.00 -4.70
C LEU A 251 3.23 -4.97 -5.85
N ARG A 252 4.24 -4.11 -5.74
CA ARG A 252 5.34 -4.06 -6.72
C ARG A 252 6.08 -5.40 -6.82
N ARG A 253 6.34 -6.10 -5.71
CA ARG A 253 6.95 -7.45 -5.73
C ARG A 253 6.07 -8.48 -6.40
N MET A 254 4.76 -8.47 -6.13
CA MET A 254 3.80 -9.37 -6.79
C MET A 254 3.75 -9.12 -8.30
N LEU A 255 3.70 -7.86 -8.71
CA LEU A 255 3.72 -7.48 -10.12
C LEU A 255 5.04 -7.79 -10.84
N TYR A 256 6.16 -7.85 -10.13
CA TYR A 256 7.42 -8.29 -10.71
C TYR A 256 7.31 -9.76 -11.17
N MET A 257 6.79 -10.65 -10.33
CA MET A 257 6.57 -12.04 -10.70
C MET A 257 5.53 -12.18 -11.82
N ALA A 258 4.46 -11.39 -11.76
CA ALA A 258 3.47 -11.33 -12.85
C ALA A 258 4.13 -10.90 -14.17
N ALA A 259 5.00 -9.91 -14.16
CA ALA A 259 5.71 -9.44 -15.35
C ALA A 259 6.69 -10.50 -15.90
N VAL A 260 7.35 -11.28 -15.03
CA VAL A 260 8.19 -12.42 -15.45
C VAL A 260 7.37 -13.47 -16.20
N VAL A 261 6.20 -13.84 -15.68
CA VAL A 261 5.30 -14.80 -16.33
C VAL A 261 4.73 -14.19 -17.62
N ALA A 262 4.22 -12.97 -17.56
CA ALA A 262 3.65 -12.28 -18.70
C ALA A 262 4.65 -12.04 -19.85
N SER A 263 5.93 -11.84 -19.55
CA SER A 263 6.98 -11.72 -20.57
C SER A 263 7.20 -12.99 -21.40
N ARG A 264 6.66 -14.12 -20.94
CA ARG A 264 6.70 -15.42 -21.65
C ARG A 264 5.38 -15.76 -22.33
N TRP A 265 4.26 -15.50 -21.65
CA TRP A 265 2.95 -16.03 -22.02
C TRP A 265 1.94 -14.99 -22.52
N ASN A 266 2.18 -13.70 -22.24
CA ASN A 266 1.29 -12.65 -22.71
C ASN A 266 1.85 -12.01 -24.00
N PRO A 267 1.19 -12.11 -25.14
CA PRO A 267 1.76 -11.68 -26.43
C PRO A 267 2.15 -10.19 -26.45
N VAL A 268 1.33 -9.32 -25.88
CA VAL A 268 1.58 -7.85 -25.81
C VAL A 268 2.76 -7.53 -24.91
N ILE A 269 2.87 -8.19 -23.76
CA ILE A 269 3.99 -7.98 -22.83
C ILE A 269 5.27 -8.61 -23.35
N ARG A 270 5.17 -9.79 -23.97
CA ARG A 270 6.30 -10.49 -24.60
C ARG A 270 6.91 -9.64 -25.72
N ALA A 271 6.10 -9.15 -26.66
CA ALA A 271 6.58 -8.28 -27.73
C ALA A 271 7.24 -7.01 -27.18
N PHE A 272 6.63 -6.36 -26.18
CA PHE A 272 7.19 -5.19 -25.52
C PHE A 272 8.52 -5.50 -24.81
N TYR A 273 8.62 -6.63 -24.11
CA TYR A 273 9.84 -7.08 -23.44
C TYR A 273 10.98 -7.31 -24.44
N GLN A 274 10.71 -8.08 -25.52
CA GLN A 274 11.69 -8.36 -26.57
C GLN A 274 12.19 -7.08 -27.24
N ARG A 275 11.29 -6.15 -27.59
CA ARG A 275 11.67 -4.85 -28.15
C ARG A 275 12.65 -4.08 -27.25
N LEU A 276 12.44 -4.12 -25.92
CA LEU A 276 13.34 -3.46 -24.98
C LEU A 276 14.72 -4.14 -24.90
N LEU A 277 14.76 -5.47 -24.98
CA LEU A 277 16.02 -6.22 -25.00
C LEU A 277 16.81 -5.95 -26.28
N THR A 278 16.17 -5.96 -27.43
CA THR A 278 16.78 -5.61 -28.73
C THR A 278 17.33 -4.19 -28.71
N ALA A 279 16.63 -3.25 -28.02
CA ALA A 279 17.12 -1.89 -27.79
C ALA A 279 18.25 -1.80 -26.73
N GLY A 280 18.86 -2.90 -26.32
CA GLY A 280 20.00 -2.96 -25.39
C GLY A 280 19.64 -2.67 -23.91
N LYS A 281 18.35 -2.73 -23.53
CA LYS A 281 17.97 -2.47 -22.13
C LYS A 281 18.23 -3.69 -21.26
N PRO A 282 18.81 -3.53 -20.05
CA PRO A 282 19.04 -4.63 -19.12
C PRO A 282 17.73 -5.36 -18.77
N LYS A 283 17.76 -6.69 -18.62
CA LYS A 283 16.60 -7.57 -18.34
C LYS A 283 15.73 -7.03 -17.18
N LYS A 284 16.34 -6.64 -16.07
CA LYS A 284 15.63 -6.11 -14.89
C LYS A 284 14.91 -4.80 -15.16
N LEU A 285 15.49 -3.91 -15.97
CA LEU A 285 14.88 -2.66 -16.39
C LEU A 285 13.70 -2.94 -17.33
N ALA A 286 13.86 -3.85 -18.32
CA ALA A 286 12.81 -4.25 -19.22
C ALA A 286 11.61 -4.86 -18.48
N LEU A 287 11.84 -5.74 -17.49
CA LEU A 287 10.79 -6.28 -16.62
C LEU A 287 10.08 -5.18 -15.81
N THR A 288 10.82 -4.20 -15.30
CA THR A 288 10.22 -3.06 -14.59
C THR A 288 9.31 -2.23 -15.51
N ALA A 289 9.70 -2.04 -16.77
CA ALA A 289 8.85 -1.39 -17.77
C ALA A 289 7.59 -2.25 -18.09
N CYS A 290 7.73 -3.57 -18.15
CA CYS A 290 6.61 -4.51 -18.29
C CYS A 290 5.64 -4.42 -17.11
N MET A 291 6.14 -4.32 -15.86
CA MET A 291 5.28 -4.09 -14.69
C MET A 291 4.44 -2.83 -14.85
N ARG A 292 5.05 -1.73 -15.28
CA ARG A 292 4.32 -0.48 -15.53
C ARG A 292 3.25 -0.67 -16.63
N LYS A 293 3.60 -1.31 -17.74
CA LYS A 293 2.65 -1.59 -18.82
C LYS A 293 1.49 -2.45 -18.32
N LEU A 294 1.75 -3.48 -17.52
CA LEU A 294 0.71 -4.30 -16.87
C LEU A 294 -0.21 -3.46 -15.99
N VAL A 295 0.32 -2.58 -15.14
CA VAL A 295 -0.51 -1.71 -14.29
C VAL A 295 -1.41 -0.81 -15.12
N LEU A 296 -0.91 -0.24 -16.21
CA LEU A 296 -1.70 0.62 -17.10
C LEU A 296 -2.84 -0.18 -17.77
N ILE A 297 -2.55 -1.38 -18.25
CA ILE A 297 -3.53 -2.28 -18.85
C ILE A 297 -4.59 -2.69 -17.82
N LEU A 298 -4.17 -3.18 -16.66
CA LEU A 298 -5.07 -3.57 -15.57
C LEU A 298 -5.99 -2.42 -15.15
N ASN A 299 -5.45 -1.21 -15.04
CA ASN A 299 -6.23 -0.02 -14.70
C ASN A 299 -7.26 0.33 -15.78
N ALA A 300 -6.90 0.24 -17.06
CA ALA A 300 -7.81 0.47 -18.17
C ALA A 300 -8.91 -0.59 -18.27
N MET A 301 -8.57 -1.87 -18.10
CA MET A 301 -9.55 -2.97 -18.09
C MET A 301 -10.58 -2.83 -16.98
N VAL A 302 -10.14 -2.51 -15.76
CA VAL A 302 -11.06 -2.29 -14.64
C VAL A 302 -11.93 -1.04 -14.86
N LYS A 303 -11.36 0.03 -15.40
CA LYS A 303 -12.09 1.25 -15.72
C LYS A 303 -13.21 1.01 -16.74
N ASN A 304 -12.92 0.23 -17.78
CA ASN A 304 -13.86 -0.03 -18.88
C ASN A 304 -14.70 -1.32 -18.65
N ASN A 305 -14.44 -2.04 -17.56
CA ASN A 305 -15.03 -3.35 -17.27
C ASN A 305 -14.90 -4.35 -18.45
N GLN A 306 -13.74 -4.36 -19.12
CA GLN A 306 -13.49 -5.18 -20.31
C GLN A 306 -12.46 -6.26 -20.02
N PRO A 307 -12.77 -7.57 -20.27
CA PRO A 307 -11.83 -8.65 -20.14
C PRO A 307 -10.72 -8.58 -21.20
N TRP A 308 -9.57 -9.21 -20.92
CA TRP A 308 -8.35 -9.14 -21.74
C TRP A 308 -8.57 -9.38 -23.24
N ASN A 309 -9.34 -10.40 -23.61
CA ASN A 309 -9.56 -10.75 -25.03
C ASN A 309 -10.29 -9.65 -25.81
N GLN A 310 -11.24 -8.96 -25.17
CA GLN A 310 -11.94 -7.83 -25.79
C GLN A 310 -11.08 -6.56 -25.79
N PHE A 311 -10.21 -6.41 -24.79
CA PHE A 311 -9.32 -5.27 -24.69
C PHE A 311 -8.23 -5.26 -25.77
N ILE A 312 -7.67 -6.43 -26.13
CA ILE A 312 -6.61 -6.53 -27.14
C ILE A 312 -7.12 -6.11 -28.53
N THR A 313 -8.36 -6.43 -28.87
CA THR A 313 -8.93 -6.10 -30.19
C THR A 313 -9.16 -4.60 -30.40
N GLN A 314 -9.09 -3.78 -29.33
CA GLN A 314 -9.32 -2.34 -29.36
C GLN A 314 -8.03 -1.52 -29.22
N VAL A 315 -6.88 -2.18 -28.98
CA VAL A 315 -5.57 -1.48 -28.88
C VAL A 315 -4.87 -1.64 -30.22
N PRO A 316 -4.70 -0.55 -31.00
CA PRO A 316 -3.98 -0.56 -32.27
C PRO A 316 -2.50 -0.93 -32.13
#